data_ac6a804d41cd5f1100fd80ece7acabb2
#
_entry.id   ac6a804d41cd5f1100fd80ece7acabb2
#
_cell.length_a   1.000
_cell.length_b   1.000
_cell.length_c   1.000
_cell.angle_alpha   90.00
_cell.angle_beta   90.00
_cell.angle_gamma   90.00
#
_symmetry.space_group_name_H-M   'P 1'
#
loop_
_entity.id
_entity.type
_entity.pdbx_description
1 polymer ?
#
loop_
_entity_poly.entity_id
_entity_poly.type
_entity_poly.pdbx_seq_one_letter_code
_entity_poly.pdbx_strand_id
1 'polypeptide(L)' 'MVARKSSKKYKTNEICSRFDISRATLFRWESEGLLTGVERDWRGWRVYGENNVKDIERIMKGKNAG' A
#
# COMPACT_ATOMS: atom_id res chain seq x y z
N MET A 1 -23.16 -2.80 -11.76
CA MET A 1 -22.83 -2.68 -11.46
C MET A 1 -21.99 -2.67 -11.22
N VAL A 2 -21.62 -2.66 -11.04
CA VAL A 2 -20.95 -2.66 -10.74
C VAL A 2 -20.07 -2.38 -10.46
N ALA A 3 -19.71 -2.24 -10.32
CA ALA A 3 -18.94 -1.92 -10.08
C ALA A 3 -18.20 -1.82 -9.39
N ARG A 4 -17.98 -1.95 -8.76
CA ARG A 4 -17.25 -1.85 -8.04
C ARG A 4 -16.37 -2.31 -8.04
N LYS A 5 -16.10 -2.64 -8.19
CA LYS A 5 -15.37 -3.02 -8.27
C LYS A 5 -14.38 -3.00 -8.05
N SER A 6 -14.30 -3.17 -8.02
CA SER A 6 -13.10 -3.27 -8.05
C SER A 6 -12.29 -2.71 -7.07
N SER A 7 -12.56 -2.40 -6.09
CA SER A 7 -11.67 -1.89 -5.18
C SER A 7 -11.22 -2.93 -4.25
N LYS A 8 -10.24 -3.62 -4.67
CA LYS A 8 -9.57 -4.56 -3.84
C LYS A 8 -8.84 -3.85 -2.73
N LYS A 9 -8.96 -4.37 -1.53
CA LYS A 9 -8.31 -3.77 -0.37
C LYS A 9 -7.39 -4.79 0.26
N TYR A 10 -6.27 -4.29 0.79
CA TYR A 10 -5.22 -5.14 1.36
C TYR A 10 -4.90 -4.69 2.76
N LYS A 11 -4.59 -5.63 3.63
CA LYS A 11 -4.16 -5.32 4.98
C LYS A 11 -2.64 -5.14 5.00
N THR A 12 -2.15 -4.57 6.11
CA THR A 12 -0.72 -4.29 6.23
C THR A 12 0.13 -5.53 5.97
N ASN A 13 -0.19 -6.64 6.63
CA ASN A 13 0.63 -7.82 6.46
C ASN A 13 0.50 -8.44 5.07
N GLU A 14 -0.61 -8.22 4.38
CA GLU A 14 -0.74 -8.67 3.01
C GLU A 14 0.21 -7.91 2.10
N ILE A 15 0.30 -6.61 2.30
CA ILE A 15 1.20 -5.78 1.51
C ILE A 15 2.65 -6.16 1.81
N CYS A 16 2.99 -6.32 3.07
CA CYS A 16 4.35 -6.67 3.45
C CYS A 16 4.76 -8.01 2.85
N SER A 17 3.88 -8.98 2.88
CA SER A 17 4.13 -10.29 2.28
C SER A 17 4.31 -10.20 0.78
N ARG A 18 3.42 -9.44 0.13
CA ARG A 18 3.41 -9.32 -1.32
C ARG A 18 4.71 -8.73 -1.85
N PHE A 19 5.24 -7.74 -1.15
CA PHE A 19 6.44 -7.04 -1.60
C PHE A 19 7.69 -7.41 -0.82
N ASP A 20 7.54 -8.32 0.14
CA ASP A 20 8.68 -8.78 0.94
C ASP A 20 9.37 -7.60 1.63
N ILE A 21 8.57 -6.79 2.29
CA ILE A 21 9.07 -5.64 3.04
C ILE A 21 8.57 -5.72 4.47
N SER A 22 9.26 -5.02 5.37
CA SER A 22 8.84 -4.99 6.77
C SER A 22 7.75 -3.95 6.97
N ARG A 23 7.01 -4.08 8.07
CA ARG A 23 6.02 -3.10 8.43
C ARG A 23 6.64 -1.73 8.63
N ALA A 24 7.82 -1.71 9.23
CA ALA A 24 8.53 -0.46 9.48
C ALA A 24 8.79 0.27 8.17
N THR A 25 9.21 -0.46 7.15
CA THR A 25 9.47 0.12 5.84
C THR A 25 8.18 0.70 5.26
N LEU A 26 7.10 -0.05 5.34
CA LEU A 26 5.83 0.38 4.78
C LEU A 26 5.32 1.65 5.48
N PHE A 27 5.39 1.67 6.80
CA PHE A 27 4.93 2.83 7.57
C PHE A 27 5.80 4.04 7.32
N ARG A 28 7.08 3.83 7.12
CA ARG A 28 8.00 4.91 6.79
C ARG A 28 7.62 5.56 5.46
N TRP A 29 7.35 4.73 4.46
CA TRP A 29 6.94 5.25 3.16
C TRP A 29 5.64 6.04 3.28
N GLU A 30 4.72 5.57 4.10
CA GLU A 30 3.47 6.27 4.33
C GLU A 30 3.73 7.62 4.97
N SER A 31 4.57 7.68 5.98
CA SER A 31 4.83 8.93 6.67
C SER A 31 5.61 9.91 5.82
N GLU A 32 6.36 9.41 4.84
CA GLU A 32 7.08 10.26 3.91
C GLU A 32 6.21 10.78 2.77
N GLY A 33 4.96 10.37 2.75
CA GLY A 33 4.04 10.83 1.74
C GLY A 33 4.18 10.11 0.41
N LEU A 34 4.83 8.97 0.40
CA LEU A 34 5.03 8.21 -0.83
C LEU A 34 3.82 7.36 -1.19
N LEU A 35 2.95 7.12 -0.24
CA LEU A 35 1.72 6.36 -0.47
C LEU A 35 0.54 7.32 -0.46
N THR A 36 -0.26 7.26 -1.52
CA THR A 36 -1.39 8.18 -1.64
C THR A 36 -2.61 7.63 -0.93
N GLY A 37 -3.16 8.46 -0.04
CA GLY A 37 -4.49 8.19 0.51
C GLY A 37 -4.68 6.85 1.18
N VAL A 38 -3.79 6.48 2.08
CA VAL A 38 -3.97 5.25 2.84
C VAL A 38 -5.20 5.41 3.72
N GLU A 39 -6.15 4.51 3.58
CA GLU A 39 -7.40 4.58 4.31
C GLU A 39 -7.34 3.74 5.57
N ARG A 40 -8.35 3.90 6.42
CA ARG A 40 -8.48 3.08 7.61
C ARG A 40 -9.89 2.51 7.63
N ASP A 41 -10.01 1.29 8.17
CA ASP A 41 -11.32 0.69 8.28
C ASP A 41 -11.99 1.16 9.58
N TRP A 42 -13.14 0.57 9.88
CA TRP A 42 -13.90 1.01 11.05
C TRP A 42 -13.14 0.76 12.37
N ARG A 43 -12.16 -0.13 12.36
CA ARG A 43 -11.34 -0.40 13.54
C ARG A 43 -10.15 0.54 13.64
N GLY A 44 -9.95 1.38 12.63
CA GLY A 44 -8.80 2.26 12.59
C GLY A 44 -7.55 1.61 12.05
N TRP A 45 -7.66 0.42 11.48
CA TRP A 45 -6.52 -0.29 10.90
C TRP A 45 -6.28 0.20 9.48
N ARG A 46 -5.03 0.23 9.08
CA ARG A 46 -4.66 0.67 7.75
C ARG A 46 -5.18 -0.29 6.70
N VAL A 47 -5.71 0.27 5.63
CA VAL A 47 -6.20 -0.50 4.48
C VAL A 47 -5.58 0.10 3.23
N TYR A 48 -4.96 -0.74 2.44
CA TYR A 48 -4.26 -0.28 1.23
C TYR A 48 -5.05 -0.69 0.01
N GLY A 49 -5.15 0.23 -0.96
CA GLY A 49 -5.88 -0.03 -2.18
C GLY A 49 -4.93 -0.30 -3.34
N GLU A 50 -5.52 -0.46 -4.52
CA GLU A 50 -4.73 -0.70 -5.73
C GLU A 50 -3.77 0.45 -5.99
N ASN A 51 -4.20 1.67 -5.70
CA ASN A 51 -3.33 2.83 -5.87
C ASN A 51 -2.08 2.72 -5.01
N ASN A 52 -2.22 2.18 -3.80
CA ASN A 52 -1.08 2.01 -2.91
C ASN A 52 -0.16 0.91 -3.42
N VAL A 53 -0.72 -0.14 -3.99
CA VAL A 53 0.07 -1.19 -4.59
C VAL A 53 0.95 -0.60 -5.70
N LYS A 54 0.37 0.23 -6.53
CA LYS A 54 1.12 0.87 -7.61
C LYS A 54 2.17 1.82 -7.09
N ASP A 55 1.86 2.54 -6.01
CA ASP A 55 2.84 3.42 -5.38
C ASP A 55 4.06 2.63 -4.93
N ILE A 56 3.83 1.50 -4.28
CA ILE A 56 4.92 0.67 -3.79
C ILE A 56 5.74 0.11 -4.93
N GLU A 57 5.07 -0.35 -5.96
CA GLU A 57 5.78 -0.87 -7.14
C GLU A 57 6.70 0.19 -7.72
N ARG A 58 6.21 1.42 -7.80
CA ARG A 58 7.00 2.52 -8.32
C ARG A 58 8.20 2.82 -7.43
N ILE A 59 8.00 2.80 -6.12
CA ILE A 59 9.08 3.04 -5.17
C ILE A 59 10.16 1.99 -5.34
N MET A 60 9.76 0.73 -5.42
CA MET A 60 10.72 -0.36 -5.51
C MET A 60 11.46 -0.34 -6.83
N LYS A 61 10.79 0.01 -7.90
CA LYS A 61 11.44 0.14 -9.20
C LYS A 61 12.46 1.27 -9.17
N GLY A 62 12.10 2.38 -8.55
CA GLY A 62 13.00 3.50 -8.46
C GLY A 62 14.26 3.15 -7.72
N LYS A 63 14.12 2.40 -6.64
CA LYS A 63 15.29 1.99 -5.87
C LYS A 63 16.17 1.05 -6.67
N ASN A 64 15.55 0.15 -7.42
CA ASN A 64 16.30 -0.80 -8.21
C ASN A 64 16.99 -0.15 -9.40
N ALA A 65 16.39 0.89 -9.90
CA ALA A 65 16.95 1.58 -11.06
C ALA A 65 18.19 2.38 -10.70
N GLY A 66 18.30 2.72 -9.44
CA GLY A 66 19.44 3.53 -8.98
C GLY A 66 20.69 2.71 -8.82
#